data_d7f8042b91da311ad188dffc4fc7f5d4
#
_entry.id   d7f8042b91da311ad188dffc4fc7f5d4
#
_cell.length_a   1.000
_cell.length_b   1.000
_cell.length_c   1.000
_cell.angle_alpha   90.00
_cell.angle_beta   90.00
_cell.angle_gamma   90.00
#
_symmetry.space_group_name_H-M   'P 1'
#
loop_
_entity.id
_entity.type
_entity.pdbx_description
1 polymer ?
#
loop_
_entity_poly.entity_id
_entity_poly.type
_entity_poly.pdbx_seq_one_letter_code
_entity_poly.pdbx_strand_id
1 'polypeptide(L)'
;MTRVPAAPDPMIQAMMHSSPVADAPLVREPLHAPVAHLVRGGIIEGIHYGSVVVLDADGRVRFQLGDIEAAFYPRSALKPVQAVAMLRAGLPLEGELLSLAAASHSGEERHIAGTRRILELAGLAEDDLRNVPDMPFGAAVRDSWIRAGRLPSRLAQNCSGKHAAMLWTAALNGWTLKDYLDPAHPLQQAVAATVEDLTGQRVARVTVDGCGAPLFSVSLHGLARALARITSAEPGTPEARVAGAMREHAEMASGSGRDVAALMRAVPGLLAKDGFEGVQVAALPDGRAVAVKIADGADRARVPVAAAALARAGVDPALLTEFAGEPLLGGGEPVGCVRPVRALDPVPLTACG
;
A
#
# COMPACT_ATOMS: atom_id res chain seq x y z
N MET A 1 20.53 10.86 42.06
CA MET A 1 19.37 9.93 42.16
C MET A 1 18.92 9.60 40.75
N THR A 2 19.44 8.55 40.20
CA THR A 2 19.08 8.01 38.85
C THR A 2 17.74 7.30 38.93
N ARG A 3 16.73 7.80 38.23
CA ARG A 3 15.44 7.13 38.12
C ARG A 3 15.63 5.81 37.32
N VAL A 4 15.34 4.70 37.98
CA VAL A 4 15.20 3.39 37.30
C VAL A 4 13.96 3.48 36.39
N PRO A 5 14.04 3.10 35.10
CA PRO A 5 12.86 3.08 34.24
C PRO A 5 11.84 2.07 34.79
N ALA A 6 10.57 2.44 34.78
CA ALA A 6 9.48 1.57 35.20
C ALA A 6 9.44 0.29 34.33
N ALA A 7 9.15 -0.85 34.95
CA ALA A 7 8.96 -2.12 34.24
C ALA A 7 7.81 -1.96 33.21
N PRO A 8 7.93 -2.57 32.02
CA PRO A 8 6.87 -2.52 31.02
C PRO A 8 5.58 -3.18 31.53
N ASP A 9 4.45 -2.64 31.08
CA ASP A 9 3.12 -3.09 31.43
C ASP A 9 3.00 -4.61 31.23
N PRO A 10 2.48 -5.36 32.21
CA PRO A 10 2.28 -6.82 32.14
C PRO A 10 1.46 -7.25 30.91
N MET A 11 0.55 -6.39 30.41
CA MET A 11 -0.24 -6.64 29.21
C MET A 11 0.61 -6.59 27.94
N ILE A 12 1.62 -5.71 27.88
CA ILE A 12 2.58 -5.65 26.78
C ILE A 12 3.50 -6.87 26.82
N GLN A 13 3.89 -7.31 27.98
CA GLN A 13 4.73 -8.51 28.18
C GLN A 13 3.98 -9.80 27.80
N ALA A 14 2.67 -9.91 28.10
CA ALA A 14 1.83 -11.04 27.70
C ALA A 14 1.61 -11.10 26.19
N MET A 15 1.49 -9.95 25.50
CA MET A 15 1.39 -9.89 24.03
C MET A 15 2.68 -10.29 23.31
N MET A 16 3.85 -10.13 23.95
CA MET A 16 5.14 -10.55 23.40
C MET A 16 5.39 -12.07 23.51
N HIS A 17 4.67 -12.78 24.39
CA HIS A 17 4.89 -14.22 24.67
C HIS A 17 3.88 -15.14 23.99
N SER A 18 2.90 -14.64 23.23
CA SER A 18 1.86 -15.46 22.59
C SER A 18 1.80 -15.38 21.06
N SER A 19 2.90 -14.98 20.39
CA SER A 19 2.94 -15.01 18.93
C SER A 19 3.29 -16.42 18.44
N PRO A 20 2.36 -17.14 17.80
CA PRO A 20 2.66 -18.45 17.18
C PRO A 20 3.56 -18.34 15.94
N VAL A 21 4.09 -17.15 15.65
CA VAL A 21 4.90 -16.83 14.46
C VAL A 21 6.40 -17.08 14.67
N ALA A 22 6.87 -17.23 15.92
CA ALA A 22 8.30 -17.37 16.23
C ALA A 22 8.96 -18.67 15.71
N ASP A 23 8.18 -19.73 15.52
CA ASP A 23 8.68 -21.08 15.15
C ASP A 23 8.30 -21.53 13.72
N ALA A 24 7.71 -20.65 12.89
CA ALA A 24 7.42 -21.01 11.51
C ALA A 24 8.74 -21.08 10.69
N PRO A 25 9.01 -22.18 9.96
CA PRO A 25 10.20 -22.28 9.15
C PRO A 25 10.28 -21.13 8.15
N LEU A 26 11.47 -20.53 7.99
CA LEU A 26 11.71 -19.48 7.01
C LEU A 26 11.34 -20.00 5.61
N VAL A 27 10.67 -19.16 4.83
CA VAL A 27 10.44 -19.42 3.41
C VAL A 27 11.76 -19.23 2.68
N ARG A 28 11.86 -19.81 1.47
CA ARG A 28 13.02 -19.62 0.60
C ARG A 28 13.34 -18.13 0.42
N GLU A 29 14.61 -17.77 0.54
CA GLU A 29 15.10 -16.43 0.25
C GLU A 29 14.77 -16.03 -1.21
N PRO A 30 14.13 -14.86 -1.44
CA PRO A 30 13.81 -14.42 -2.79
C PRO A 30 15.08 -13.99 -3.56
N LEU A 31 15.19 -14.39 -4.82
CA LEU A 31 16.29 -13.97 -5.69
C LEU A 31 15.98 -12.60 -6.31
N HIS A 32 16.37 -11.55 -5.63
CA HIS A 32 16.25 -10.19 -6.13
C HIS A 32 17.31 -9.84 -7.17
N ALA A 33 16.98 -8.96 -8.13
CA ALA A 33 17.91 -8.42 -9.13
C ALA A 33 18.17 -6.93 -8.86
N PRO A 34 19.27 -6.34 -9.38
CA PRO A 34 19.43 -4.89 -9.41
C PRO A 34 18.25 -4.23 -10.13
N VAL A 35 17.59 -3.25 -9.50
CA VAL A 35 16.44 -2.53 -10.06
C VAL A 35 16.66 -1.02 -10.17
N ALA A 36 17.52 -0.45 -9.33
CA ALA A 36 17.89 0.96 -9.42
C ALA A 36 19.34 1.20 -8.98
N HIS A 37 19.96 2.23 -9.54
CA HIS A 37 21.24 2.77 -9.15
C HIS A 37 21.10 4.09 -8.43
N LEU A 38 21.83 4.27 -7.35
CA LEU A 38 22.10 5.55 -6.74
C LEU A 38 23.36 6.12 -7.38
N VAL A 39 23.21 7.19 -8.15
CA VAL A 39 24.29 7.81 -8.92
C VAL A 39 24.58 9.19 -8.35
N ARG A 40 25.84 9.45 -8.01
CA ARG A 40 26.32 10.77 -7.53
C ARG A 40 27.58 11.15 -8.29
N GLY A 41 27.58 12.36 -8.89
CA GLY A 41 28.75 12.85 -9.63
C GLY A 41 29.25 11.86 -10.70
N GLY A 42 28.35 11.11 -11.35
CA GLY A 42 28.69 10.11 -12.37
C GLY A 42 29.14 8.74 -11.82
N ILE A 43 29.26 8.56 -10.50
CA ILE A 43 29.64 7.29 -9.86
C ILE A 43 28.39 6.55 -9.37
N ILE A 44 28.30 5.24 -9.61
CA ILE A 44 27.31 4.38 -8.96
C ILE A 44 27.73 4.18 -7.51
N GLU A 45 27.13 4.97 -6.60
CA GLU A 45 27.42 4.96 -5.17
C GLU A 45 26.71 3.82 -4.45
N GLY A 46 25.56 3.37 -5.00
CA GLY A 46 24.77 2.28 -4.42
C GLY A 46 23.86 1.59 -5.43
N ILE A 47 23.39 0.42 -5.05
CA ILE A 47 22.49 -0.39 -5.87
C ILE A 47 21.30 -0.82 -5.01
N HIS A 48 20.08 -0.56 -5.47
CA HIS A 48 18.86 -1.14 -4.92
C HIS A 48 18.54 -2.43 -5.67
N TYR A 49 18.36 -3.50 -4.91
CA TYR A 49 17.89 -4.78 -5.40
C TYR A 49 16.38 -4.89 -5.21
N GLY A 50 15.73 -5.72 -6.02
CA GLY A 50 14.29 -5.92 -5.90
C GLY A 50 13.74 -6.88 -6.94
N SER A 51 12.42 -6.95 -7.00
CA SER A 51 11.68 -7.69 -8.03
C SER A 51 10.65 -6.78 -8.68
N VAL A 52 10.47 -6.97 -9.97
CA VAL A 52 9.53 -6.20 -10.81
C VAL A 52 8.79 -7.17 -11.71
N VAL A 53 7.48 -6.97 -11.86
CA VAL A 53 6.66 -7.67 -12.85
C VAL A 53 5.85 -6.67 -13.65
N VAL A 54 5.75 -6.92 -14.95
CA VAL A 54 4.87 -6.19 -15.89
C VAL A 54 3.97 -7.21 -16.55
N LEU A 55 2.66 -7.01 -16.44
CA LEU A 55 1.63 -7.83 -17.09
C LEU A 55 1.07 -7.11 -18.31
N ASP A 56 0.76 -7.87 -19.38
CA ASP A 56 -0.05 -7.39 -20.48
C ASP A 56 -1.56 -7.40 -20.12
N ALA A 57 -2.40 -6.96 -21.06
CA ALA A 57 -3.85 -6.91 -20.88
C ALA A 57 -4.51 -8.31 -20.72
N ASP A 58 -3.85 -9.37 -21.18
CA ASP A 58 -4.29 -10.75 -21.00
C ASP A 58 -3.83 -11.35 -19.66
N GLY A 59 -3.11 -10.57 -18.83
CA GLY A 59 -2.54 -11.01 -17.56
C GLY A 59 -1.28 -11.86 -17.68
N ARG A 60 -0.65 -11.93 -18.89
CA ARG A 60 0.61 -12.64 -19.09
C ARG A 60 1.79 -11.76 -18.68
N VAL A 61 2.83 -12.41 -18.15
CA VAL A 61 4.08 -11.72 -17.81
C VAL A 61 4.79 -11.27 -19.10
N ARG A 62 4.84 -9.98 -19.34
CA ARG A 62 5.55 -9.34 -20.46
C ARG A 62 7.01 -9.07 -20.14
N PHE A 63 7.29 -8.76 -18.87
CA PHE A 63 8.63 -8.48 -18.38
C PHE A 63 8.75 -8.79 -16.90
N GLN A 64 9.91 -9.26 -16.48
CA GLN A 64 10.22 -9.45 -15.07
C GLN A 64 11.70 -9.23 -14.76
N LEU A 65 11.97 -8.81 -13.54
CA LEU A 65 13.30 -8.84 -12.90
C LEU A 65 13.14 -9.46 -11.51
N GLY A 66 14.14 -10.22 -11.09
CA GLY A 66 14.12 -10.90 -9.80
C GLY A 66 13.05 -11.98 -9.69
N ASP A 67 12.76 -12.39 -8.46
CA ASP A 67 11.81 -13.46 -8.15
C ASP A 67 10.40 -12.86 -7.93
N ILE A 68 9.51 -13.05 -8.90
CA ILE A 68 8.14 -12.52 -8.85
C ILE A 68 7.16 -13.47 -8.18
N GLU A 69 7.55 -14.73 -7.93
CA GLU A 69 6.68 -15.76 -7.32
C GLU A 69 6.98 -15.99 -5.84
N ALA A 70 8.09 -15.45 -5.31
CA ALA A 70 8.37 -15.52 -3.88
C ALA A 70 7.26 -14.84 -3.07
N ALA A 71 6.82 -15.51 -2.00
CA ALA A 71 5.85 -14.95 -1.08
C ALA A 71 6.46 -13.77 -0.30
N PHE A 72 5.72 -12.67 -0.22
CA PHE A 72 6.06 -11.51 0.59
C PHE A 72 4.80 -10.88 1.19
N TYR A 73 4.97 -9.93 2.08
CA TYR A 73 3.86 -9.17 2.66
C TYR A 73 3.67 -7.85 1.92
N PRO A 74 2.57 -7.66 1.16
CA PRO A 74 2.36 -6.46 0.33
C PRO A 74 2.00 -5.23 1.14
N ARG A 75 1.74 -5.38 2.43
CA ARG A 75 1.35 -4.31 3.35
C ARG A 75 0.13 -3.55 2.79
N SER A 76 0.20 -2.25 2.80
CA SER A 76 -0.90 -1.39 2.32
C SER A 76 -1.21 -1.50 0.82
N ALA A 77 -0.36 -2.13 0.02
CA ALA A 77 -0.67 -2.38 -1.40
C ALA A 77 -1.85 -3.35 -1.59
N LEU A 78 -2.23 -4.10 -0.53
CA LEU A 78 -3.39 -5.01 -0.56
C LEU A 78 -4.74 -4.32 -0.24
N LYS A 79 -4.73 -3.05 0.17
CA LYS A 79 -5.97 -2.37 0.60
C LYS A 79 -7.08 -2.27 -0.45
N PRO A 80 -6.81 -2.11 -1.75
CA PRO A 80 -7.86 -2.21 -2.77
C PRO A 80 -8.59 -3.55 -2.73
N VAL A 81 -7.87 -4.66 -2.55
CA VAL A 81 -8.46 -6.01 -2.42
C VAL A 81 -9.29 -6.13 -1.14
N GLN A 82 -8.81 -5.56 -0.03
CA GLN A 82 -9.58 -5.52 1.23
C GLN A 82 -10.87 -4.71 1.09
N ALA A 83 -10.85 -3.59 0.35
CA ALA A 83 -12.04 -2.80 0.06
C ALA A 83 -13.05 -3.58 -0.81
N VAL A 84 -12.58 -4.32 -1.82
CA VAL A 84 -13.42 -5.23 -2.61
C VAL A 84 -14.09 -6.28 -1.71
N ALA A 85 -13.35 -6.90 -0.79
CA ALA A 85 -13.90 -7.87 0.15
C ALA A 85 -15.05 -7.28 1.00
N MET A 86 -14.86 -6.06 1.50
CA MET A 86 -15.89 -5.37 2.27
C MET A 86 -17.13 -5.03 1.43
N LEU A 87 -16.97 -4.60 0.19
CA LEU A 87 -18.09 -4.38 -0.73
C LEU A 87 -18.83 -5.68 -1.07
N ARG A 88 -18.11 -6.78 -1.30
CA ARG A 88 -18.68 -8.12 -1.51
C ARG A 88 -19.48 -8.60 -0.29
N ALA A 89 -19.07 -8.16 0.92
CA ALA A 89 -19.78 -8.41 2.18
C ALA A 89 -20.92 -7.40 2.47
N GLY A 90 -21.28 -6.56 1.49
CA GLY A 90 -22.45 -5.68 1.59
C GLY A 90 -22.17 -4.26 2.09
N LEU A 91 -20.89 -3.84 2.24
CA LEU A 91 -20.55 -2.47 2.64
C LEU A 91 -21.10 -1.45 1.61
N PRO A 92 -21.95 -0.47 2.01
CA PRO A 92 -22.60 0.45 1.06
C PRO A 92 -21.78 1.75 0.85
N LEU A 93 -20.45 1.70 0.96
CA LEU A 93 -19.59 2.86 0.71
C LEU A 93 -19.42 3.14 -0.78
N GLU A 94 -19.33 4.43 -1.11
CA GLU A 94 -19.12 4.95 -2.45
C GLU A 94 -18.21 6.19 -2.43
N GLY A 95 -17.73 6.61 -3.61
CA GLY A 95 -17.00 7.85 -3.82
C GLY A 95 -15.80 8.00 -2.88
N GLU A 96 -15.63 9.17 -2.29
CA GLU A 96 -14.49 9.54 -1.45
C GLU A 96 -14.32 8.65 -0.21
N LEU A 97 -15.42 8.20 0.39
CA LEU A 97 -15.36 7.34 1.58
C LEU A 97 -14.93 5.91 1.23
N LEU A 98 -15.30 5.41 0.05
CA LEU A 98 -14.79 4.14 -0.45
C LEU A 98 -13.30 4.22 -0.79
N SER A 99 -12.86 5.32 -1.41
CA SER A 99 -11.44 5.60 -1.63
C SER A 99 -10.65 5.61 -0.31
N LEU A 100 -11.20 6.26 0.73
CA LEU A 100 -10.61 6.29 2.06
C LEU A 100 -10.53 4.90 2.71
N ALA A 101 -11.49 4.01 2.47
CA ALA A 101 -11.46 2.64 2.96
C ALA A 101 -10.29 1.82 2.36
N ALA A 102 -9.79 2.20 1.17
CA ALA A 102 -8.61 1.62 0.52
C ALA A 102 -7.32 2.42 0.75
N ALA A 103 -7.35 3.45 1.62
CA ALA A 103 -6.27 4.42 1.75
C ALA A 103 -5.11 3.99 2.65
N SER A 104 -3.95 4.59 2.36
CA SER A 104 -2.87 4.85 3.33
C SER A 104 -2.71 6.36 3.43
N HIS A 105 -3.65 7.00 4.15
CA HIS A 105 -3.82 8.45 4.09
C HIS A 105 -2.80 9.23 4.90
N SER A 106 -2.57 10.48 4.50
CA SER A 106 -1.64 11.41 5.15
C SER A 106 -2.10 11.91 6.53
N GLY A 107 -3.37 11.68 6.91
CA GLY A 107 -3.94 12.20 8.17
C GLY A 107 -4.40 13.65 8.07
N GLU A 108 -4.64 14.17 6.85
CA GLU A 108 -5.24 15.49 6.65
C GLU A 108 -6.66 15.54 7.23
N GLU A 109 -7.18 16.74 7.49
CA GLU A 109 -8.51 16.92 8.10
C GLU A 109 -9.62 16.18 7.33
N ARG A 110 -9.56 16.17 5.97
CA ARG A 110 -10.52 15.42 5.15
C ARG A 110 -10.51 13.92 5.44
N HIS A 111 -9.35 13.33 5.73
CA HIS A 111 -9.22 11.90 6.05
C HIS A 111 -9.83 11.59 7.43
N ILE A 112 -9.54 12.44 8.41
CA ILE A 112 -10.07 12.32 9.77
C ILE A 112 -11.59 12.50 9.76
N ALA A 113 -12.08 13.54 9.08
CA ALA A 113 -13.52 13.79 8.92
C ALA A 113 -14.21 12.65 8.17
N GLY A 114 -13.60 12.15 7.08
CA GLY A 114 -14.11 11.00 6.35
C GLY A 114 -14.18 9.73 7.20
N THR A 115 -13.16 9.45 8.00
CA THR A 115 -13.17 8.30 8.93
C THR A 115 -14.28 8.42 9.97
N ARG A 116 -14.47 9.61 10.59
CA ARG A 116 -15.59 9.87 11.49
C ARG A 116 -16.91 9.67 10.78
N ARG A 117 -17.04 10.17 9.55
CA ARG A 117 -18.27 10.00 8.77
C ARG A 117 -18.61 8.55 8.49
N ILE A 118 -17.63 7.69 8.21
CA ILE A 118 -17.84 6.24 8.06
C ILE A 118 -18.36 5.64 9.37
N LEU A 119 -17.76 5.98 10.50
CA LEU A 119 -18.21 5.50 11.83
C LEU A 119 -19.63 5.97 12.16
N GLU A 120 -19.95 7.26 11.95
CA GLU A 120 -21.28 7.82 12.16
C GLU A 120 -22.35 7.10 11.33
N LEU A 121 -22.08 6.85 10.04
CA LEU A 121 -23.00 6.11 9.16
C LEU A 121 -23.25 4.69 9.62
N ALA A 122 -22.27 4.09 10.31
CA ALA A 122 -22.36 2.78 10.92
C ALA A 122 -23.03 2.78 12.32
N GLY A 123 -23.32 3.95 12.90
CA GLY A 123 -23.78 4.09 14.28
C GLY A 123 -22.69 3.76 15.32
N LEU A 124 -21.41 3.96 14.95
CA LEU A 124 -20.22 3.64 15.74
C LEU A 124 -19.46 4.91 16.14
N ALA A 125 -18.52 4.76 17.09
CA ALA A 125 -17.70 5.83 17.61
C ALA A 125 -16.20 5.56 17.41
N GLU A 126 -15.35 6.57 17.66
CA GLU A 126 -13.89 6.44 17.60
C GLU A 126 -13.36 5.36 18.56
N ASP A 127 -13.99 5.18 19.72
CA ASP A 127 -13.62 4.17 20.72
C ASP A 127 -13.84 2.72 20.25
N ASP A 128 -14.61 2.51 19.17
CA ASP A 128 -14.76 1.17 18.57
C ASP A 128 -13.55 0.77 17.72
N LEU A 129 -12.76 1.74 17.26
CA LEU A 129 -11.54 1.48 16.50
C LEU A 129 -10.53 0.69 17.34
N ARG A 130 -9.86 -0.30 16.70
CA ARG A 130 -8.82 -1.14 17.34
C ARG A 130 -7.45 -1.00 16.66
N ASN A 131 -7.33 -0.15 15.63
CA ASN A 131 -6.01 0.17 15.07
C ASN A 131 -5.16 0.90 16.11
N VAL A 132 -3.84 0.74 16.01
CA VAL A 132 -2.86 1.40 16.90
C VAL A 132 -2.95 2.91 16.74
N PRO A 133 -3.00 3.71 17.82
CA PRO A 133 -2.88 5.17 17.72
C PRO A 133 -1.54 5.55 17.10
N ASP A 134 -1.55 6.53 16.20
CA ASP A 134 -0.33 7.03 15.55
C ASP A 134 -0.46 8.53 15.22
N MET A 135 0.68 9.14 14.93
CA MET A 135 0.75 10.50 14.37
C MET A 135 0.32 10.45 12.89
N PRO A 136 -0.14 11.59 12.31
CA PRO A 136 -0.38 11.67 10.88
C PRO A 136 0.82 11.20 10.06
N PHE A 137 0.57 10.43 8.99
CA PHE A 137 1.62 9.88 8.14
C PHE A 137 2.26 10.95 7.25
N GLY A 138 1.49 11.93 6.77
CA GLY A 138 1.99 13.06 5.98
C GLY A 138 2.92 13.94 6.82
N ALA A 139 4.15 14.18 6.36
CA ALA A 139 5.19 14.90 7.12
C ALA A 139 4.71 16.28 7.55
N ALA A 140 4.18 17.09 6.64
CA ALA A 140 3.70 18.45 6.95
C ALA A 140 2.53 18.45 7.97
N VAL A 141 1.63 17.46 7.87
CA VAL A 141 0.52 17.32 8.82
C VAL A 141 1.04 16.90 10.20
N ARG A 142 1.96 15.94 10.24
CA ARG A 142 2.63 15.50 11.48
C ARG A 142 3.36 16.64 12.17
N ASP A 143 4.12 17.43 11.43
CA ASP A 143 4.83 18.59 11.97
C ASP A 143 3.88 19.64 12.55
N SER A 144 2.72 19.85 11.89
CA SER A 144 1.65 20.70 12.40
C SER A 144 1.06 20.16 13.70
N TRP A 145 0.83 18.85 13.77
CA TRP A 145 0.33 18.20 14.98
C TRP A 145 1.31 18.32 16.15
N ILE A 146 2.60 18.09 15.90
CA ILE A 146 3.67 18.21 16.91
C ILE A 146 3.70 19.66 17.43
N ARG A 147 3.69 20.67 16.55
CA ARG A 147 3.66 22.09 16.95
C ARG A 147 2.43 22.45 17.77
N ALA A 148 1.29 21.82 17.47
CA ALA A 148 0.04 22.00 18.21
C ALA A 148 -0.04 21.18 19.52
N GLY A 149 0.99 20.41 19.87
CA GLY A 149 1.00 19.55 21.05
C GLY A 149 -0.01 18.41 21.02
N ARG A 150 -0.49 18.01 19.83
CA ARG A 150 -1.44 16.92 19.67
C ARG A 150 -0.75 15.57 19.88
N LEU A 151 -1.48 14.62 20.45
CA LEU A 151 -1.01 13.25 20.69
C LEU A 151 -1.40 12.31 19.54
N PRO A 152 -0.73 11.14 19.41
CA PRO A 152 -1.17 10.09 18.50
C PRO A 152 -2.64 9.73 18.72
N SER A 153 -3.38 9.50 17.64
CA SER A 153 -4.77 9.07 17.70
C SER A 153 -5.09 7.95 16.71
N ARG A 154 -6.15 7.19 16.99
CA ARG A 154 -6.63 6.13 16.08
C ARG A 154 -7.14 6.70 14.77
N LEU A 155 -7.75 7.89 14.77
CA LEU A 155 -8.21 8.59 13.58
C LEU A 155 -7.08 9.13 12.72
N ALA A 156 -5.97 9.56 13.32
CA ALA A 156 -4.84 10.10 12.58
C ALA A 156 -3.98 9.01 11.93
N GLN A 157 -4.06 7.79 12.44
CA GLN A 157 -3.33 6.64 11.90
C GLN A 157 -3.78 6.35 10.47
N ASN A 158 -2.82 6.16 9.56
CA ASN A 158 -3.00 6.10 8.10
C ASN A 158 -3.94 5.00 7.57
N CYS A 159 -4.40 4.08 8.43
CA CYS A 159 -5.35 3.02 8.08
C CYS A 159 -6.74 3.23 8.69
N SER A 160 -7.01 4.35 9.36
CA SER A 160 -8.25 4.57 10.13
C SER A 160 -9.51 4.40 9.29
N GLY A 161 -9.52 4.90 8.05
CA GLY A 161 -10.64 4.72 7.12
C GLY A 161 -10.93 3.26 6.81
N LYS A 162 -9.88 2.45 6.58
CA LYS A 162 -10.03 1.00 6.41
C LYS A 162 -10.65 0.33 7.65
N HIS A 163 -10.18 0.70 8.85
CA HIS A 163 -10.69 0.13 10.09
C HIS A 163 -12.14 0.53 10.37
N ALA A 164 -12.53 1.77 10.09
CA ALA A 164 -13.92 2.21 10.16
C ALA A 164 -14.81 1.43 9.17
N ALA A 165 -14.35 1.21 7.94
CA ALA A 165 -15.04 0.40 6.94
C ALA A 165 -15.16 -1.08 7.36
N MET A 166 -14.12 -1.66 7.96
CA MET A 166 -14.14 -3.02 8.52
C MET A 166 -15.18 -3.16 9.63
N LEU A 167 -15.23 -2.21 10.56
CA LEU A 167 -16.23 -2.18 11.63
C LEU A 167 -17.64 -2.05 11.09
N TRP A 168 -17.88 -1.17 10.11
CA TRP A 168 -19.19 -1.05 9.48
C TRP A 168 -19.62 -2.34 8.79
N THR A 169 -18.70 -2.98 8.05
CA THR A 169 -18.95 -4.28 7.43
C THR A 169 -19.33 -5.33 8.47
N ALA A 170 -18.63 -5.38 9.59
CA ALA A 170 -18.94 -6.31 10.68
C ALA A 170 -20.32 -6.03 11.29
N ALA A 171 -20.65 -4.76 11.57
CA ALA A 171 -21.96 -4.34 12.10
C ALA A 171 -23.12 -4.74 11.18
N LEU A 172 -22.99 -4.49 9.84
CA LEU A 172 -23.99 -4.84 8.85
C LEU A 172 -24.31 -6.33 8.79
N ASN A 173 -23.29 -7.17 9.05
CA ASN A 173 -23.42 -8.62 9.01
C ASN A 173 -23.74 -9.25 10.37
N GLY A 174 -23.94 -8.45 11.43
CA GLY A 174 -24.16 -8.94 12.79
C GLY A 174 -22.95 -9.67 13.37
N TRP A 175 -21.75 -9.40 12.85
CA TRP A 175 -20.50 -9.96 13.36
C TRP A 175 -20.01 -9.15 14.57
N THR A 176 -19.18 -9.78 15.42
CA THR A 176 -18.63 -9.13 16.62
C THR A 176 -17.71 -7.94 16.22
N LEU A 177 -17.73 -6.87 17.04
CA LEU A 177 -16.91 -5.68 16.75
C LEU A 177 -15.57 -5.67 17.49
N LYS A 178 -15.46 -6.46 18.58
CA LYS A 178 -14.28 -6.41 19.45
C LYS A 178 -13.05 -7.08 18.84
N ASP A 179 -13.27 -8.14 18.11
CA ASP A 179 -12.27 -9.06 17.56
C ASP A 179 -12.21 -9.05 16.02
N TYR A 180 -12.70 -7.98 15.38
CA TYR A 180 -12.70 -7.87 13.91
C TYR A 180 -11.29 -7.94 13.27
N LEU A 181 -10.23 -7.89 14.09
CA LEU A 181 -8.84 -8.06 13.68
C LEU A 181 -8.33 -9.51 13.87
N ASP A 182 -9.11 -10.39 14.47
CA ASP A 182 -8.73 -11.80 14.58
C ASP A 182 -8.75 -12.45 13.18
N PRO A 183 -7.69 -13.16 12.76
CA PRO A 183 -7.69 -13.89 11.49
C PRO A 183 -8.85 -14.89 11.32
N ALA A 184 -9.40 -15.42 12.42
CA ALA A 184 -10.56 -16.32 12.42
C ALA A 184 -11.91 -15.60 12.30
N HIS A 185 -11.94 -14.26 12.44
CA HIS A 185 -13.17 -13.48 12.33
C HIS A 185 -13.76 -13.58 10.91
N PRO A 186 -15.11 -13.67 10.75
CA PRO A 186 -15.74 -13.82 9.41
C PRO A 186 -15.32 -12.74 8.40
N LEU A 187 -15.15 -11.49 8.83
CA LEU A 187 -14.61 -10.41 7.99
C LEU A 187 -13.23 -10.76 7.43
N GLN A 188 -12.31 -11.23 8.28
CA GLN A 188 -10.94 -11.53 7.86
C GLN A 188 -10.89 -12.78 6.99
N GLN A 189 -11.79 -13.73 7.19
CA GLN A 189 -11.98 -14.88 6.30
C GLN A 189 -12.50 -14.45 4.92
N ALA A 190 -13.46 -13.50 4.87
CA ALA A 190 -13.91 -12.92 3.61
C ALA A 190 -12.79 -12.15 2.88
N VAL A 191 -11.93 -11.43 3.62
CA VAL A 191 -10.75 -10.77 3.07
C VAL A 191 -9.77 -11.81 2.51
N ALA A 192 -9.44 -12.86 3.26
CA ALA A 192 -8.54 -13.93 2.81
C ALA A 192 -9.05 -14.60 1.52
N ALA A 193 -10.33 -14.96 1.49
CA ALA A 193 -10.97 -15.56 0.30
C ALA A 193 -10.89 -14.61 -0.92
N THR A 194 -11.10 -13.29 -0.72
CA THR A 194 -10.99 -12.31 -1.81
C THR A 194 -9.54 -12.14 -2.28
N VAL A 195 -8.57 -12.19 -1.36
CA VAL A 195 -7.15 -12.19 -1.70
C VAL A 195 -6.82 -13.41 -2.57
N GLU A 196 -7.22 -14.61 -2.16
CA GLU A 196 -6.98 -15.84 -2.94
C GLU A 196 -7.66 -15.79 -4.31
N ASP A 197 -8.92 -15.34 -4.38
CA ASP A 197 -9.64 -15.18 -5.64
C ASP A 197 -8.92 -14.21 -6.58
N LEU A 198 -8.67 -12.97 -6.16
CA LEU A 198 -8.13 -11.94 -7.05
C LEU A 198 -6.66 -12.18 -7.43
N THR A 199 -5.85 -12.71 -6.52
CA THR A 199 -4.45 -13.07 -6.83
C THR A 199 -4.35 -14.38 -7.63
N GLY A 200 -5.35 -15.25 -7.56
CA GLY A 200 -5.32 -16.61 -8.12
C GLY A 200 -4.34 -17.54 -7.39
N GLN A 201 -4.03 -17.25 -6.13
CA GLN A 201 -3.04 -17.98 -5.33
C GLN A 201 -3.57 -18.19 -3.91
N ARG A 202 -3.18 -19.31 -3.27
CA ARG A 202 -3.47 -19.52 -1.86
C ARG A 202 -2.61 -18.63 -0.98
N VAL A 203 -3.18 -18.10 0.10
CA VAL A 203 -2.43 -17.40 1.14
C VAL A 203 -1.52 -18.37 1.87
N ALA A 204 -0.20 -18.23 1.71
CA ALA A 204 0.77 -19.13 2.32
C ALA A 204 1.02 -18.84 3.81
N ARG A 205 0.96 -17.59 4.21
CA ARG A 205 1.22 -17.11 5.59
C ARG A 205 0.33 -15.93 5.93
N VAL A 206 -0.05 -15.87 7.21
CA VAL A 206 -0.75 -14.73 7.81
C VAL A 206 0.07 -14.23 8.98
N THR A 207 0.21 -12.92 9.11
CA THR A 207 0.83 -12.23 10.27
C THR A 207 0.01 -10.99 10.61
N VAL A 208 0.56 -10.08 11.43
CA VAL A 208 -0.11 -8.84 11.84
C VAL A 208 0.60 -7.64 11.24
N ASP A 209 -0.16 -6.73 10.63
CA ASP A 209 0.35 -5.45 10.13
C ASP A 209 0.53 -4.44 11.26
N GLY A 210 1.29 -3.35 10.99
CA GLY A 210 1.52 -2.27 11.95
C GLY A 210 0.25 -1.62 12.50
N CYS A 211 -0.87 -1.68 11.78
CA CYS A 211 -2.17 -1.21 12.27
C CYS A 211 -2.95 -2.22 13.12
N GLY A 212 -2.44 -3.45 13.31
CA GLY A 212 -3.08 -4.53 14.05
C GLY A 212 -3.96 -5.46 13.20
N ALA A 213 -4.24 -5.14 11.94
CA ALA A 213 -5.03 -6.00 11.07
C ALA A 213 -4.22 -7.21 10.56
N PRO A 214 -4.86 -8.34 10.23
CA PRO A 214 -4.21 -9.45 9.55
C PRO A 214 -3.54 -9.03 8.26
N LEU A 215 -2.36 -9.56 8.01
CA LEU A 215 -1.53 -9.31 6.84
C LEU A 215 -1.28 -10.63 6.12
N PHE A 216 -1.80 -10.74 4.90
CA PHE A 216 -1.76 -11.93 4.07
C PHE A 216 -0.56 -11.88 3.12
N SER A 217 0.20 -12.98 3.05
CA SER A 217 1.28 -13.10 2.07
C SER A 217 0.73 -13.37 0.68
N VAL A 218 1.36 -12.78 -0.34
CA VAL A 218 1.08 -12.99 -1.76
C VAL A 218 2.39 -12.98 -2.53
N SER A 219 2.41 -13.43 -3.79
CA SER A 219 3.53 -13.17 -4.69
C SER A 219 3.39 -11.79 -5.36
N LEU A 220 4.48 -11.26 -5.90
CA LEU A 220 4.46 -10.01 -6.65
C LEU A 220 3.59 -10.11 -7.91
N HIS A 221 3.65 -11.28 -8.58
CA HIS A 221 2.79 -11.62 -9.71
C HIS A 221 1.30 -11.65 -9.30
N GLY A 222 0.97 -12.31 -8.17
CA GLY A 222 -0.39 -12.33 -7.65
C GLY A 222 -0.92 -10.94 -7.31
N LEU A 223 -0.09 -10.07 -6.72
CA LEU A 223 -0.46 -8.68 -6.42
C LEU A 223 -0.79 -7.90 -7.70
N ALA A 224 0.06 -8.00 -8.74
CA ALA A 224 -0.18 -7.35 -10.03
C ALA A 224 -1.48 -7.85 -10.67
N ARG A 225 -1.70 -9.18 -10.67
CA ARG A 225 -2.93 -9.80 -11.18
C ARG A 225 -4.18 -9.30 -10.46
N ALA A 226 -4.14 -9.21 -9.14
CA ALA A 226 -5.27 -8.72 -8.34
C ALA A 226 -5.66 -7.29 -8.75
N LEU A 227 -4.67 -6.40 -8.92
CA LEU A 227 -4.95 -5.03 -9.32
C LEU A 227 -5.41 -4.93 -10.78
N ALA A 228 -4.84 -5.75 -11.69
CA ALA A 228 -5.31 -5.87 -13.07
C ALA A 228 -6.81 -6.23 -13.11
N ARG A 229 -7.23 -7.25 -12.36
CA ARG A 229 -8.65 -7.67 -12.28
C ARG A 229 -9.55 -6.60 -11.68
N ILE A 230 -9.08 -5.83 -10.70
CA ILE A 230 -9.84 -4.71 -10.12
C ILE A 230 -10.04 -3.59 -11.15
N THR A 231 -9.03 -3.29 -11.96
CA THR A 231 -9.07 -2.15 -12.88
C THR A 231 -9.79 -2.43 -14.20
N SER A 232 -9.83 -3.70 -14.64
CA SER A 232 -10.49 -4.16 -15.87
C SER A 232 -11.86 -4.79 -15.62
N ALA A 233 -12.37 -4.74 -14.39
CA ALA A 233 -13.65 -5.35 -14.04
C ALA A 233 -14.83 -4.62 -14.69
N GLU A 234 -15.91 -5.39 -14.96
CA GLU A 234 -17.14 -4.88 -15.54
C GLU A 234 -17.79 -3.80 -14.65
N PRO A 235 -18.36 -2.75 -15.24
CA PRO A 235 -19.03 -1.69 -14.51
C PRO A 235 -20.09 -2.24 -13.54
N GLY A 236 -20.17 -1.62 -12.35
CA GLY A 236 -21.15 -2.01 -11.31
C GLY A 236 -20.64 -3.11 -10.36
N THR A 237 -19.56 -3.82 -10.70
CA THR A 237 -18.96 -4.80 -9.78
C THR A 237 -18.26 -4.12 -8.60
N PRO A 238 -18.08 -4.79 -7.46
CA PRO A 238 -17.29 -4.28 -6.33
C PRO A 238 -15.88 -3.81 -6.75
N GLU A 239 -15.22 -4.55 -7.63
CA GLU A 239 -13.89 -4.25 -8.18
C GLU A 239 -13.90 -2.93 -8.94
N ALA A 240 -14.81 -2.77 -9.90
CA ALA A 240 -14.93 -1.54 -10.69
C ALA A 240 -15.28 -0.33 -9.81
N ARG A 241 -16.13 -0.52 -8.78
CA ARG A 241 -16.46 0.54 -7.81
C ARG A 241 -15.26 0.99 -7.01
N VAL A 242 -14.42 0.06 -6.51
CA VAL A 242 -13.17 0.41 -5.82
C VAL A 242 -12.22 1.14 -6.76
N ALA A 243 -12.04 0.64 -7.99
CA ALA A 243 -11.17 1.29 -8.98
C ALA A 243 -11.64 2.71 -9.31
N GLY A 244 -12.95 2.90 -9.55
CA GLY A 244 -13.55 4.20 -9.82
C GLY A 244 -13.34 5.18 -8.67
N ALA A 245 -13.71 4.77 -7.45
CA ALA A 245 -13.59 5.61 -6.26
C ALA A 245 -12.14 6.08 -6.02
N MET A 246 -11.16 5.19 -6.13
CA MET A 246 -9.75 5.56 -5.93
C MET A 246 -9.20 6.48 -7.03
N ARG A 247 -9.64 6.31 -8.28
CA ARG A 247 -9.22 7.17 -9.40
C ARG A 247 -9.81 8.58 -9.27
N GLU A 248 -11.10 8.67 -8.95
CA GLU A 248 -11.81 9.94 -8.81
C GLU A 248 -11.37 10.72 -7.56
N HIS A 249 -10.98 10.01 -6.51
CA HIS A 249 -10.64 10.59 -5.21
C HIS A 249 -9.22 10.16 -4.76
N ALA A 250 -8.21 10.39 -5.63
CA ALA A 250 -6.84 9.95 -5.40
C ALA A 250 -6.23 10.52 -4.10
N GLU A 251 -6.60 11.76 -3.74
CA GLU A 251 -6.15 12.38 -2.49
C GLU A 251 -6.75 11.70 -1.26
N MET A 252 -7.96 11.15 -1.36
CA MET A 252 -8.54 10.36 -0.27
C MET A 252 -7.86 9.01 -0.11
N ALA A 253 -7.34 8.42 -1.22
CA ALA A 253 -6.59 7.16 -1.18
C ALA A 253 -5.20 7.30 -0.55
N SER A 254 -4.60 8.51 -0.57
CA SER A 254 -3.22 8.71 -0.08
C SER A 254 -3.01 10.07 0.63
N GLY A 255 -3.24 11.18 -0.03
CA GLY A 255 -3.09 12.54 0.50
C GLY A 255 -2.57 13.51 -0.54
N SER A 256 -2.76 14.81 -0.26
CA SER A 256 -2.25 15.89 -1.08
C SER A 256 -0.72 15.84 -1.13
N GLY A 257 -0.16 15.96 -2.33
CA GLY A 257 1.30 15.94 -2.49
C GLY A 257 1.96 14.57 -2.31
N ARG A 258 1.17 13.48 -2.18
CA ARG A 258 1.70 12.12 -2.20
C ARG A 258 1.93 11.66 -3.64
N ASP A 259 3.05 10.95 -3.82
CA ASP A 259 3.47 10.36 -5.09
C ASP A 259 2.41 9.46 -5.76
N VAL A 260 1.69 8.66 -4.96
CA VAL A 260 0.61 7.78 -5.45
C VAL A 260 -0.53 8.60 -6.06
N ALA A 261 -0.98 9.67 -5.38
CA ALA A 261 -2.02 10.56 -5.92
C ALA A 261 -1.52 11.31 -7.16
N ALA A 262 -0.26 11.77 -7.13
CA ALA A 262 0.36 12.43 -8.28
C ALA A 262 0.43 11.50 -9.51
N LEU A 263 0.85 10.26 -9.31
CA LEU A 263 0.95 9.25 -10.37
C LEU A 263 -0.43 8.91 -10.97
N MET A 264 -1.47 8.74 -10.12
CA MET A 264 -2.84 8.50 -10.60
C MET A 264 -3.41 9.68 -11.40
N ARG A 265 -3.02 10.93 -11.06
CA ARG A 265 -3.43 12.12 -11.82
C ARG A 265 -2.68 12.29 -13.13
N ALA A 266 -1.38 11.96 -13.14
CA ALA A 266 -0.54 12.10 -14.32
C ALA A 266 -0.88 11.09 -15.42
N VAL A 267 -1.29 9.87 -15.06
CA VAL A 267 -1.58 8.79 -16.01
C VAL A 267 -3.09 8.54 -16.07
N PRO A 268 -3.76 8.89 -17.17
CA PRO A 268 -5.22 8.73 -17.29
C PRO A 268 -5.68 7.31 -17.04
N GLY A 269 -6.64 7.16 -16.11
CA GLY A 269 -7.24 5.87 -15.77
C GLY A 269 -6.37 4.94 -14.91
N LEU A 270 -5.17 5.35 -14.51
CA LEU A 270 -4.32 4.54 -13.65
C LEU A 270 -4.94 4.39 -12.25
N LEU A 271 -4.90 3.18 -11.72
CA LEU A 271 -5.03 2.89 -10.31
C LEU A 271 -3.66 2.54 -9.76
N ALA A 272 -3.22 3.20 -8.69
CA ALA A 272 -1.95 2.92 -8.05
C ALA A 272 -2.11 2.79 -6.54
N LYS A 273 -1.30 1.93 -5.91
CA LYS A 273 -1.23 1.80 -4.46
C LYS A 273 0.18 1.46 -4.01
N ASP A 274 0.64 2.19 -3.02
CA ASP A 274 1.88 1.93 -2.30
C ASP A 274 1.68 0.94 -1.14
N GLY A 275 2.73 0.22 -0.80
CA GLY A 275 2.85 -0.56 0.43
C GLY A 275 4.13 -0.17 1.17
N PHE A 276 4.12 -0.30 2.49
CA PHE A 276 5.33 -0.16 3.29
C PHE A 276 6.41 -1.14 2.79
N GLU A 277 7.68 -0.88 3.10
CA GLU A 277 8.81 -1.70 2.67
C GLU A 277 9.02 -1.73 1.14
N GLY A 278 8.91 -0.55 0.50
CA GLY A 278 9.25 -0.39 -0.91
C GLY A 278 8.36 -1.17 -1.88
N VAL A 279 7.06 -1.25 -1.60
CA VAL A 279 6.09 -1.92 -2.47
C VAL A 279 5.30 -0.89 -3.28
N GLN A 280 5.16 -1.13 -4.58
CA GLN A 280 4.26 -0.38 -5.46
C GLN A 280 3.50 -1.35 -6.36
N VAL A 281 2.20 -1.12 -6.52
CA VAL A 281 1.39 -1.77 -7.55
C VAL A 281 0.60 -0.72 -8.30
N ALA A 282 0.47 -0.89 -9.61
CA ALA A 282 -0.36 -0.02 -10.43
C ALA A 282 -0.94 -0.80 -11.61
N ALA A 283 -2.14 -0.42 -12.07
CA ALA A 283 -2.80 -1.05 -13.19
C ALA A 283 -3.64 -0.06 -14.00
N LEU A 284 -3.75 -0.33 -15.30
CA LEU A 284 -4.51 0.42 -16.28
C LEU A 284 -5.92 -0.17 -16.47
N PRO A 285 -6.88 0.57 -17.04
CA PRO A 285 -8.24 0.09 -17.25
C PRO A 285 -8.35 -1.15 -18.15
N ASP A 286 -7.37 -1.36 -19.03
CA ASP A 286 -7.30 -2.50 -19.94
C ASP A 286 -6.68 -3.76 -19.32
N GLY A 287 -6.32 -3.72 -18.02
CA GLY A 287 -5.76 -4.87 -17.30
C GLY A 287 -4.23 -4.95 -17.32
N ARG A 288 -3.52 -4.09 -18.09
CA ARG A 288 -2.06 -4.00 -17.95
C ARG A 288 -1.70 -3.56 -16.52
N ALA A 289 -0.74 -4.25 -15.91
CA ALA A 289 -0.38 -3.99 -14.52
C ALA A 289 1.12 -4.12 -14.28
N VAL A 290 1.58 -3.42 -13.25
CA VAL A 290 2.95 -3.51 -12.77
C VAL A 290 2.96 -3.69 -11.26
N ALA A 291 3.92 -4.47 -10.74
CA ALA A 291 4.22 -4.50 -9.32
C ALA A 291 5.72 -4.49 -9.09
N VAL A 292 6.11 -3.82 -8.00
CA VAL A 292 7.50 -3.59 -7.60
C VAL A 292 7.67 -3.93 -6.12
N LYS A 293 8.74 -4.62 -5.78
CA LYS A 293 9.23 -4.82 -4.42
C LYS A 293 10.72 -4.44 -4.38
N ILE A 294 11.06 -3.41 -3.62
CA ILE A 294 12.44 -3.08 -3.30
C ILE A 294 12.89 -3.97 -2.12
N ALA A 295 13.97 -4.70 -2.27
CA ALA A 295 14.37 -5.75 -1.34
C ALA A 295 14.59 -5.23 0.09
N ASP A 296 15.35 -4.14 0.23
CA ASP A 296 15.67 -3.48 1.51
C ASP A 296 14.54 -2.58 2.06
N GLY A 297 13.43 -2.45 1.31
CA GLY A 297 12.32 -1.59 1.71
C GLY A 297 12.52 -0.10 1.47
N ALA A 298 13.64 0.32 0.87
CA ALA A 298 13.95 1.74 0.64
C ALA A 298 12.96 2.39 -0.32
N ASP A 299 12.22 3.39 0.19
CA ASP A 299 11.14 4.05 -0.54
C ASP A 299 11.63 4.87 -1.74
N ARG A 300 12.85 5.45 -1.65
CA ARG A 300 13.43 6.30 -2.70
C ARG A 300 13.59 5.65 -4.08
N ALA A 301 13.70 4.31 -4.13
CA ALA A 301 13.81 3.57 -5.40
C ALA A 301 12.44 3.14 -5.95
N ARG A 302 11.40 3.14 -5.12
CA ARG A 302 10.07 2.59 -5.44
C ARG A 302 9.41 3.30 -6.61
N VAL A 303 9.34 4.62 -6.55
CA VAL A 303 8.66 5.43 -7.57
C VAL A 303 9.39 5.40 -8.92
N PRO A 304 10.72 5.65 -8.99
CA PRO A 304 11.45 5.55 -10.26
C PRO A 304 11.34 4.18 -10.92
N VAL A 305 11.44 3.10 -10.13
CA VAL A 305 11.31 1.73 -10.64
C VAL A 305 9.88 1.47 -11.15
N ALA A 306 8.86 1.95 -10.45
CA ALA A 306 7.47 1.81 -10.89
C ALA A 306 7.18 2.59 -12.17
N ALA A 307 7.72 3.81 -12.32
CA ALA A 307 7.59 4.61 -13.53
C ALA A 307 8.21 3.90 -14.74
N ALA A 308 9.41 3.35 -14.59
CA ALA A 308 10.04 2.59 -15.67
C ALA A 308 9.26 1.30 -16.02
N ALA A 309 8.68 0.63 -15.02
CA ALA A 309 7.80 -0.53 -15.24
C ALA A 309 6.53 -0.13 -15.98
N LEU A 310 5.92 1.02 -15.66
CA LEU A 310 4.75 1.56 -16.38
C LEU A 310 5.08 1.93 -17.84
N ALA A 311 6.25 2.52 -18.10
CA ALA A 311 6.71 2.75 -19.46
C ALA A 311 6.84 1.43 -20.25
N ARG A 312 7.34 0.36 -19.62
CA ARG A 312 7.37 -0.98 -20.22
C ARG A 312 5.97 -1.58 -20.42
N ALA A 313 5.01 -1.21 -19.59
CA ALA A 313 3.61 -1.56 -19.79
C ALA A 313 2.97 -0.75 -20.94
N GLY A 314 3.68 0.22 -21.55
CA GLY A 314 3.23 1.03 -22.67
C GLY A 314 2.52 2.32 -22.26
N VAL A 315 2.74 2.81 -21.05
CA VAL A 315 2.38 4.19 -20.66
C VAL A 315 3.33 5.14 -21.38
N ASP A 316 2.79 6.25 -21.89
CA ASP A 316 3.60 7.29 -22.56
C ASP A 316 4.68 7.81 -21.58
N PRO A 317 5.97 7.70 -21.94
CA PRO A 317 7.08 8.19 -21.13
C PRO A 317 6.95 9.66 -20.72
N ALA A 318 6.33 10.50 -21.55
CA ALA A 318 6.13 11.91 -21.26
C ALA A 318 5.30 12.15 -19.99
N LEU A 319 4.34 11.25 -19.69
CA LEU A 319 3.52 11.31 -18.47
C LEU A 319 4.27 10.85 -17.21
N LEU A 320 5.43 10.22 -17.37
CA LEU A 320 6.19 9.60 -16.30
C LEU A 320 7.47 10.36 -15.94
N THR A 321 7.77 11.45 -16.65
CA THR A 321 9.03 12.20 -16.51
C THR A 321 9.28 12.67 -15.07
N GLU A 322 8.25 13.17 -14.38
CA GLU A 322 8.35 13.65 -13.00
C GLU A 322 8.69 12.51 -12.02
N PHE A 323 8.38 11.26 -12.36
CA PHE A 323 8.57 10.09 -11.52
C PHE A 323 9.81 9.27 -11.86
N ALA A 324 10.58 9.68 -12.86
CA ALA A 324 11.64 8.87 -13.46
C ALA A 324 12.92 8.77 -12.62
N GLY A 325 13.08 9.64 -11.63
CA GLY A 325 14.24 9.65 -10.75
C GLY A 325 13.97 10.36 -9.43
N GLU A 326 14.68 9.96 -8.40
CA GLU A 326 14.64 10.63 -7.09
C GLU A 326 15.94 11.45 -6.94
N PRO A 327 15.88 12.79 -6.82
CA PRO A 327 17.08 13.62 -6.77
C PRO A 327 17.90 13.39 -5.50
N LEU A 328 19.21 13.38 -5.63
CA LEU A 328 20.17 13.39 -4.52
C LEU A 328 20.73 14.78 -4.38
N LEU A 329 20.60 15.33 -3.17
CA LEU A 329 21.06 16.69 -2.89
C LEU A 329 22.44 16.69 -2.23
N GLY A 330 23.25 17.68 -2.57
CA GLY A 330 24.50 18.04 -1.92
C GLY A 330 24.55 19.55 -1.73
N GLY A 331 24.64 20.02 -0.49
CA GLY A 331 24.57 21.46 -0.19
C GLY A 331 23.26 22.15 -0.61
N GLY A 332 22.16 21.38 -0.79
CA GLY A 332 20.87 21.86 -1.25
C GLY A 332 20.68 21.79 -2.76
N GLU A 333 21.69 21.45 -3.54
CA GLU A 333 21.65 21.37 -5.00
C GLU A 333 21.65 19.91 -5.49
N PRO A 334 21.01 19.60 -6.64
CA PRO A 334 21.07 18.27 -7.22
C PRO A 334 22.50 17.87 -7.61
N VAL A 335 23.00 16.77 -7.08
CA VAL A 335 24.34 16.23 -7.38
C VAL A 335 24.29 14.81 -7.95
N GLY A 336 23.08 14.28 -8.14
CA GLY A 336 22.82 12.97 -8.69
C GLY A 336 21.37 12.55 -8.48
N CYS A 337 21.10 11.26 -8.66
CA CYS A 337 19.76 10.72 -8.47
C CYS A 337 19.76 9.20 -8.21
N VAL A 338 18.64 8.70 -7.72
CA VAL A 338 18.26 7.28 -7.82
C VAL A 338 17.51 7.09 -9.13
N ARG A 339 17.99 6.20 -9.98
CA ARG A 339 17.38 5.92 -11.30
C ARG A 339 17.29 4.42 -11.57
N PRO A 340 16.31 3.97 -12.39
CA PRO A 340 16.19 2.56 -12.77
C PRO A 340 17.45 2.04 -13.47
N VAL A 341 17.69 0.73 -13.35
CA VAL A 341 18.75 0.08 -14.15
C VAL A 341 18.37 0.04 -15.63
N ARG A 342 19.36 0.02 -16.52
CA ARG A 342 19.15 -0.02 -17.98
C ARG A 342 18.30 -1.21 -18.45
N ALA A 343 18.38 -2.34 -17.75
CA ALA A 343 17.54 -3.50 -18.06
C ALA A 343 16.05 -3.22 -17.91
N LEU A 344 15.67 -2.35 -16.96
CA LEU A 344 14.27 -1.93 -16.74
C LEU A 344 13.90 -0.71 -17.59
N ASP A 345 14.81 0.23 -17.75
CA ASP A 345 14.62 1.50 -18.49
C ASP A 345 15.62 1.60 -19.64
N PRO A 346 15.35 0.93 -20.79
CA PRO A 346 16.27 0.90 -21.93
C PRO A 346 16.41 2.26 -22.63
N VAL A 347 15.38 3.10 -22.54
CA VAL A 347 15.39 4.49 -23.01
C VAL A 347 15.10 5.35 -21.78
N PRO A 348 16.13 5.95 -21.15
CA PRO A 348 15.97 6.67 -19.90
C PRO A 348 14.84 7.71 -19.97
N LEU A 349 13.92 7.66 -19.02
CA LEU A 349 12.80 8.62 -18.93
C LEU A 349 13.29 10.02 -18.63
N THR A 350 14.41 10.16 -17.92
CA THR A 350 15.12 11.43 -17.71
C THR A 350 16.61 11.23 -17.66
N ALA A 351 17.36 12.20 -18.15
CA ALA A 351 18.72 12.38 -17.71
C ALA A 351 18.68 12.97 -16.29
N CYS A 352 19.20 12.23 -15.32
CA CYS A 352 19.66 12.86 -14.10
C CYS A 352 20.84 13.77 -14.50
N GLY A 353 20.65 15.06 -14.47
CA GLY A 353 21.65 16.05 -14.86
C GLY A 353 22.96 15.92 -14.08
#